data_32a68d114b8f00e9146a20fbdda8034e
#
_entry.id   32a68d114b8f00e9146a20fbdda8034e
#
_cell.length_a   1.000
_cell.length_b   1.000
_cell.length_c   1.000
_cell.angle_alpha   90.00
_cell.angle_beta   90.00
_cell.angle_gamma   90.00
#
_symmetry.space_group_name_H-M   'P 1'
#
loop_
_entity.id
_entity.type
_entity.pdbx_description
1 polymer ?
#
loop_
_entity_poly.entity_id
_entity_poly.type
_entity_poly.pdbx_seq_one_letter_code
_entity_poly.pdbx_strand_id
1 'polypeptide(L)'
;VTGAQGEGVARREPGMFCLVLHSHLPWLANHGRWPVGEEWLYQSWAATYLPVTSVLRRLADEGRTRLLTLGITPVLAAQLDDPHCLDGMHHWLGNWQLRAHEAAGMPSPALRELGALEHRASAAALEDFETRWRHGGSAVLRQLIDAETIELLGGPLAHPFQPLLDPRLRAFSLTEGLADARARWGHTPSGIWAPECGFTPGMERGYADAGVSHFMVDGPALRGDTSVGRPVWDSDVVAFGRDLEVSYRVWSPRTGYPGHAAYRDFHTYDHDTGLKPARVTGRSVPAEKKAPYDPALAAVALDKHVDDFVETVRRRLRSESARTGRDALVVAAFDTELFGHWWYEGPQWLEKVLRALPAAGIEIGTLADARARGYVGEPVELQDSSWGSGKDWRVWAGDQVQDLVQLNAEVVQTALDTIDKSRDANPEQPELRNRVHDQMLRETLMTVSSDWAFMVSKDSAAGYARDRAHKHAHALREIADAVASGRGDVARRLAEGWNAADGLFPALDARRLPGREAGTTGPTAVSAGSK
;
A
#
# COMPACT_ATOMS: atom_id res chain seq x y z
N VAL A 1 -51.44 -3.68 -26.89
CA VAL A 1 -51.16 -3.51 -25.43
C VAL A 1 -49.91 -4.30 -25.14
N THR A 2 -48.73 -3.71 -25.29
CA THR A 2 -47.46 -4.28 -24.93
C THR A 2 -47.10 -3.70 -23.55
N GLY A 3 -47.18 -4.57 -22.52
CA GLY A 3 -46.75 -4.25 -21.16
C GLY A 3 -45.24 -4.02 -21.13
N ALA A 4 -44.81 -2.84 -20.74
CA ALA A 4 -43.46 -2.58 -20.30
C ALA A 4 -43.22 -3.42 -19.04
N GLN A 5 -42.33 -4.41 -19.13
CA GLN A 5 -41.78 -5.06 -17.96
C GLN A 5 -40.93 -4.03 -17.23
N GLY A 6 -41.43 -3.55 -16.10
CA GLY A 6 -40.65 -2.72 -15.19
C GLY A 6 -39.45 -3.53 -14.72
N GLU A 7 -38.24 -3.02 -14.95
CA GLU A 7 -37.02 -3.51 -14.30
C GLU A 7 -37.24 -3.43 -12.79
N GLY A 8 -37.44 -4.58 -12.18
CA GLY A 8 -37.63 -4.66 -10.72
C GLY A 8 -36.35 -4.19 -10.04
N VAL A 9 -36.45 -3.08 -9.31
CA VAL A 9 -35.36 -2.61 -8.43
C VAL A 9 -34.94 -3.79 -7.54
N ALA A 10 -33.68 -4.20 -7.63
CA ALA A 10 -33.16 -5.30 -6.82
C ALA A 10 -33.43 -4.99 -5.33
N ARG A 11 -33.94 -6.00 -4.61
CA ARG A 11 -34.18 -5.86 -3.16
C ARG A 11 -32.85 -5.54 -2.47
N ARG A 12 -32.84 -4.49 -1.63
CA ARG A 12 -31.65 -4.12 -0.83
C ARG A 12 -31.22 -5.29 0.05
N GLU A 13 -29.93 -5.62 -0.01
CA GLU A 13 -29.31 -6.61 0.88
C GLU A 13 -29.04 -6.01 2.27
N PRO A 14 -29.04 -6.85 3.33
CA PRO A 14 -28.83 -6.36 4.70
C PRO A 14 -27.34 -6.04 4.92
N GLY A 15 -27.02 -4.76 5.04
CA GLY A 15 -25.67 -4.33 5.38
C GLY A 15 -24.94 -3.59 4.24
N MET A 16 -23.63 -3.47 4.40
CA MET A 16 -22.74 -2.66 3.56
C MET A 16 -21.46 -3.42 3.22
N PHE A 17 -20.98 -3.24 2.00
CA PHE A 17 -19.68 -3.72 1.55
C PHE A 17 -18.70 -2.56 1.40
N CYS A 18 -17.50 -2.68 1.98
CA CYS A 18 -16.39 -1.78 1.80
C CYS A 18 -15.22 -2.50 1.14
N LEU A 19 -14.71 -1.92 0.05
CA LEU A 19 -13.46 -2.34 -0.57
C LEU A 19 -12.34 -1.40 -0.11
N VAL A 20 -11.25 -1.96 0.39
CA VAL A 20 -10.04 -1.22 0.78
C VAL A 20 -8.89 -1.66 -0.10
N LEU A 21 -8.25 -0.71 -0.73
CA LEU A 21 -7.05 -0.93 -1.53
C LEU A 21 -5.87 -0.23 -0.86
N HIS A 22 -4.76 -0.94 -0.68
CA HIS A 22 -3.53 -0.43 -0.10
C HIS A 22 -2.45 -0.34 -1.18
N SER A 23 -1.99 0.87 -1.50
CA SER A 23 -0.95 1.11 -2.50
C SER A 23 0.36 1.46 -1.81
N HIS A 24 1.36 0.62 -2.03
CA HIS A 24 2.66 0.79 -1.40
C HIS A 24 3.80 0.18 -2.21
N LEU A 25 4.90 0.92 -2.30
CA LEU A 25 6.23 0.44 -2.67
C LEU A 25 7.26 1.17 -1.81
N PRO A 26 8.38 0.52 -1.44
CA PRO A 26 9.47 1.21 -0.74
C PRO A 26 10.08 2.30 -1.61
N TRP A 27 10.93 3.15 -1.04
CA TRP A 27 11.66 4.14 -1.83
C TRP A 27 12.64 3.46 -2.78
N LEU A 28 12.38 3.52 -4.09
CA LEU A 28 13.14 2.87 -5.15
C LEU A 28 13.98 3.87 -5.97
N ALA A 29 13.56 5.12 -6.02
CA ALA A 29 14.21 6.18 -6.80
C ALA A 29 15.70 6.33 -6.46
N ASN A 30 16.54 6.46 -7.48
CA ASN A 30 17.99 6.67 -7.36
C ASN A 30 18.79 5.51 -6.73
N HIS A 31 18.19 4.33 -6.55
CA HIS A 31 18.85 3.16 -5.95
C HIS A 31 19.02 1.98 -6.92
N GLY A 32 19.09 2.27 -8.19
CA GLY A 32 19.22 1.27 -9.24
C GLY A 32 17.90 0.92 -9.89
N ARG A 33 18.00 0.45 -11.13
CA ARG A 33 16.83 0.21 -11.97
C ARG A 33 16.47 -1.26 -12.09
N TRP A 34 17.46 -2.12 -12.30
CA TRP A 34 17.29 -3.53 -12.65
C TRP A 34 18.24 -4.44 -11.85
N PRO A 35 17.87 -5.69 -11.52
CA PRO A 35 16.59 -6.38 -11.77
C PRO A 35 15.49 -6.03 -10.76
N VAL A 36 15.86 -5.47 -9.60
CA VAL A 36 14.94 -4.94 -8.57
C VAL A 36 15.31 -3.47 -8.34
N GLY A 37 14.32 -2.61 -8.29
CA GLY A 37 14.52 -1.16 -8.15
C GLY A 37 13.42 -0.40 -8.89
N GLU A 38 13.78 0.68 -9.58
CA GLU A 38 12.83 1.55 -10.27
C GLU A 38 11.96 0.82 -11.31
N GLU A 39 12.45 -0.29 -11.89
CA GLU A 39 11.67 -1.12 -12.82
C GLU A 39 10.38 -1.64 -12.15
N TRP A 40 10.45 -2.00 -10.87
CA TRP A 40 9.27 -2.43 -10.11
C TRP A 40 8.25 -1.29 -9.95
N LEU A 41 8.71 -0.07 -9.69
CA LEU A 41 7.84 1.11 -9.64
C LEU A 41 7.14 1.34 -10.98
N TYR A 42 7.89 1.35 -12.09
CA TYR A 42 7.33 1.65 -13.41
C TYR A 42 6.37 0.57 -13.90
N GLN A 43 6.68 -0.71 -13.65
CA GLN A 43 5.77 -1.81 -13.94
C GLN A 43 4.46 -1.70 -13.15
N SER A 44 4.54 -1.43 -11.85
CA SER A 44 3.36 -1.26 -11.00
C SER A 44 2.55 -0.02 -11.39
N TRP A 45 3.23 1.05 -11.74
CA TRP A 45 2.57 2.29 -12.21
C TRP A 45 1.80 2.06 -13.50
N ALA A 46 2.44 1.46 -14.51
CA ALA A 46 1.81 1.18 -15.81
C ALA A 46 0.67 0.17 -15.72
N ALA A 47 0.87 -0.90 -14.94
CA ALA A 47 -0.08 -2.00 -14.89
C ALA A 47 -1.20 -1.81 -13.87
N THR A 48 -0.98 -1.00 -12.82
CA THR A 48 -1.93 -0.83 -11.71
C THR A 48 -2.39 0.61 -11.55
N TYR A 49 -1.50 1.56 -11.23
CA TYR A 49 -1.96 2.89 -10.82
C TYR A 49 -2.63 3.66 -11.96
N LEU A 50 -2.10 3.61 -13.18
CA LEU A 50 -2.75 4.19 -14.35
C LEU A 50 -4.13 3.56 -14.60
N PRO A 51 -4.28 2.23 -14.76
CA PRO A 51 -5.58 1.66 -15.08
C PRO A 51 -6.59 1.72 -13.93
N VAL A 52 -6.18 1.54 -12.66
CA VAL A 52 -7.10 1.65 -11.51
C VAL A 52 -7.66 3.06 -11.36
N THR A 53 -6.81 4.08 -11.42
CA THR A 53 -7.29 5.48 -11.35
C THR A 53 -8.14 5.84 -12.57
N SER A 54 -7.84 5.28 -13.74
CA SER A 54 -8.68 5.45 -14.94
C SER A 54 -10.08 4.82 -14.76
N VAL A 55 -10.17 3.64 -14.13
CA VAL A 55 -11.45 3.02 -13.75
C VAL A 55 -12.24 3.94 -12.82
N LEU A 56 -11.61 4.40 -11.74
CA LEU A 56 -12.26 5.25 -10.75
C LEU A 56 -12.75 6.56 -11.38
N ARG A 57 -11.97 7.18 -12.25
CA ARG A 57 -12.36 8.39 -12.97
C ARG A 57 -13.57 8.16 -13.88
N ARG A 58 -13.59 7.08 -14.69
CA ARG A 58 -14.76 6.75 -15.52
C ARG A 58 -16.03 6.59 -14.68
N LEU A 59 -15.93 5.95 -13.53
CA LEU A 59 -17.05 5.79 -12.60
C LEU A 59 -17.46 7.14 -11.98
N ALA A 60 -16.50 8.02 -11.66
CA ALA A 60 -16.77 9.37 -11.20
C ALA A 60 -17.47 10.23 -12.27
N ASP A 61 -17.04 10.14 -13.53
CA ASP A 61 -17.66 10.84 -14.66
C ASP A 61 -19.12 10.40 -14.89
N GLU A 62 -19.49 9.20 -14.43
CA GLU A 62 -20.86 8.71 -14.38
C GLU A 62 -21.65 9.18 -13.14
N GLY A 63 -21.04 10.01 -12.30
CA GLY A 63 -21.66 10.52 -11.06
C GLY A 63 -21.62 9.52 -9.90
N ARG A 64 -20.80 8.47 -9.96
CA ARG A 64 -20.64 7.52 -8.86
C ARG A 64 -19.64 8.04 -7.84
N THR A 65 -20.01 8.01 -6.59
CA THR A 65 -19.21 8.48 -5.46
C THR A 65 -19.03 7.39 -4.42
N ARG A 66 -18.06 7.56 -3.51
CA ARG A 66 -17.83 6.69 -2.34
C ARG A 66 -17.67 5.22 -2.70
N LEU A 67 -16.89 4.96 -3.75
CA LEU A 67 -16.77 3.63 -4.35
C LEU A 67 -15.92 2.68 -3.52
N LEU A 68 -14.84 3.21 -2.92
CA LEU A 68 -13.89 2.45 -2.12
C LEU A 68 -13.02 3.35 -1.23
N THR A 69 -12.32 2.74 -0.31
CA THR A 69 -11.27 3.36 0.49
C THR A 69 -9.91 3.03 -0.13
N LEU A 70 -9.12 4.06 -0.47
CA LEU A 70 -7.81 3.91 -1.11
C LEU A 70 -6.70 4.40 -0.17
N GLY A 71 -5.80 3.51 0.21
CA GLY A 71 -4.57 3.85 0.90
C GLY A 71 -3.45 4.15 -0.12
N ILE A 72 -2.82 5.30 0.03
CA ILE A 72 -1.58 5.65 -0.68
C ILE A 72 -0.54 6.01 0.37
N THR A 73 0.51 5.21 0.48
CA THR A 73 1.56 5.50 1.45
C THR A 73 2.33 6.76 1.10
N PRO A 74 2.77 7.56 2.09
CA PRO A 74 3.54 8.77 1.82
C PRO A 74 4.78 8.53 0.96
N VAL A 75 5.46 7.38 1.14
CA VAL A 75 6.64 7.02 0.35
C VAL A 75 6.29 6.75 -1.11
N LEU A 76 5.16 6.09 -1.39
CA LEU A 76 4.70 5.91 -2.77
C LEU A 76 4.25 7.23 -3.38
N ALA A 77 3.48 8.04 -2.66
CA ALA A 77 3.06 9.36 -3.12
C ALA A 77 4.26 10.25 -3.47
N ALA A 78 5.34 10.19 -2.67
CA ALA A 78 6.58 10.90 -2.96
C ALA A 78 7.20 10.46 -4.30
N GLN A 79 7.22 9.16 -4.59
CA GLN A 79 7.75 8.63 -5.86
C GLN A 79 6.89 9.00 -7.07
N LEU A 80 5.56 8.98 -6.91
CA LEU A 80 4.64 9.35 -7.98
C LEU A 80 4.68 10.84 -8.34
N ASP A 81 5.25 11.68 -7.47
CA ASP A 81 5.48 13.11 -7.71
C ASP A 81 6.94 13.47 -8.00
N ASP A 82 7.85 12.52 -7.84
CA ASP A 82 9.29 12.77 -7.99
C ASP A 82 9.66 13.03 -9.46
N PRO A 83 10.35 14.13 -9.80
CA PRO A 83 10.70 14.46 -11.18
C PRO A 83 11.53 13.39 -11.88
N HIS A 84 12.47 12.72 -11.16
CA HIS A 84 13.26 11.62 -11.71
C HIS A 84 12.38 10.42 -12.05
N CYS A 85 11.43 10.07 -11.16
CA CYS A 85 10.49 8.99 -11.39
C CYS A 85 9.50 9.31 -12.53
N LEU A 86 9.04 10.55 -12.65
CA LEU A 86 8.16 10.99 -13.74
C LEU A 86 8.85 10.88 -15.10
N ASP A 87 10.10 11.35 -15.20
CA ASP A 87 10.91 11.21 -16.43
C ASP A 87 11.18 9.73 -16.74
N GLY A 88 11.58 8.96 -15.74
CA GLY A 88 11.80 7.52 -15.87
C GLY A 88 10.56 6.75 -16.33
N MET A 89 9.38 7.10 -15.81
CA MET A 89 8.12 6.49 -16.22
C MET A 89 7.74 6.82 -17.66
N HIS A 90 7.93 8.07 -18.08
CA HIS A 90 7.71 8.47 -19.47
C HIS A 90 8.57 7.65 -20.43
N HIS A 91 9.87 7.53 -20.14
CA HIS A 91 10.79 6.70 -20.91
C HIS A 91 10.40 5.22 -20.90
N TRP A 92 9.96 4.71 -19.76
CA TRP A 92 9.54 3.32 -19.63
C TRP A 92 8.32 3.01 -20.50
N LEU A 93 7.33 3.91 -20.53
CA LEU A 93 6.15 3.78 -21.38
C LEU A 93 6.51 3.81 -22.88
N GLY A 94 7.39 4.70 -23.30
CA GLY A 94 7.92 4.73 -24.67
C GLY A 94 8.64 3.44 -25.05
N ASN A 95 9.47 2.89 -24.16
CA ASN A 95 10.14 1.62 -24.38
C ASN A 95 9.16 0.44 -24.43
N TRP A 96 8.09 0.46 -23.61
CA TRP A 96 7.05 -0.55 -23.70
C TRP A 96 6.37 -0.54 -25.07
N GLN A 97 6.05 0.65 -25.59
CA GLN A 97 5.45 0.80 -26.91
C GLN A 97 6.35 0.26 -28.03
N LEU A 98 7.68 0.54 -27.97
CA LEU A 98 8.65 0.01 -28.94
C LEU A 98 8.72 -1.51 -28.92
N ARG A 99 8.86 -2.12 -27.73
CA ARG A 99 8.89 -3.58 -27.56
C ARG A 99 7.60 -4.26 -28.06
N ALA A 100 6.45 -3.63 -27.81
CA ALA A 100 5.17 -4.10 -28.31
C ALA A 100 5.07 -4.03 -29.84
N HIS A 101 5.62 -2.96 -30.44
CA HIS A 101 5.73 -2.83 -31.90
C HIS A 101 6.62 -3.91 -32.50
N GLU A 102 7.79 -4.17 -31.93
CA GLU A 102 8.70 -5.23 -32.34
C GLU A 102 8.03 -6.61 -32.26
N ALA A 103 7.34 -6.90 -31.14
CA ALA A 103 6.60 -8.15 -30.96
C ALA A 103 5.50 -8.34 -32.01
N ALA A 104 4.84 -7.27 -32.45
CA ALA A 104 3.84 -7.29 -33.51
C ALA A 104 4.42 -7.67 -34.88
N GLY A 105 5.73 -7.54 -35.09
CA GLY A 105 6.45 -7.96 -36.28
C GLY A 105 7.05 -9.38 -36.24
N MET A 106 6.97 -10.06 -35.07
CA MET A 106 7.60 -11.38 -34.88
C MET A 106 6.93 -12.50 -35.70
N PRO A 107 7.66 -13.57 -36.08
CA PRO A 107 7.10 -14.71 -36.83
C PRO A 107 6.02 -15.45 -36.05
N SER A 108 6.12 -15.51 -34.73
CA SER A 108 5.15 -16.20 -33.86
C SER A 108 3.77 -15.52 -33.90
N PRO A 109 2.67 -16.22 -34.31
CA PRO A 109 1.32 -15.63 -34.30
C PRO A 109 0.91 -15.11 -32.90
N ALA A 110 1.22 -15.85 -31.84
CA ALA A 110 0.90 -15.47 -30.47
C ALA A 110 1.61 -14.18 -30.05
N LEU A 111 2.89 -13.98 -30.43
CA LEU A 111 3.60 -12.73 -30.15
C LEU A 111 3.09 -11.57 -30.99
N ARG A 112 2.68 -11.80 -32.26
CA ARG A 112 2.09 -10.75 -33.08
C ARG A 112 0.76 -10.24 -32.51
N GLU A 113 -0.12 -11.14 -32.11
CA GLU A 113 -1.43 -10.79 -31.52
C GLU A 113 -1.23 -10.06 -30.18
N LEU A 114 -0.32 -10.58 -29.35
CA LEU A 114 0.05 -9.95 -28.09
C LEU A 114 0.67 -8.56 -28.34
N GLY A 115 1.63 -8.45 -29.26
CA GLY A 115 2.29 -7.20 -29.61
C GLY A 115 1.28 -6.14 -30.05
N ALA A 116 0.30 -6.49 -30.87
CA ALA A 116 -0.76 -5.59 -31.28
C ALA A 116 -1.67 -5.15 -30.10
N LEU A 117 -1.96 -6.05 -29.17
CA LEU A 117 -2.69 -5.73 -27.94
C LEU A 117 -1.89 -4.76 -27.04
N GLU A 118 -0.63 -5.10 -26.77
CA GLU A 118 0.28 -4.33 -25.93
C GLU A 118 0.60 -2.96 -26.54
N HIS A 119 0.72 -2.87 -27.86
CA HIS A 119 0.94 -1.59 -28.53
C HIS A 119 -0.22 -0.62 -28.32
N ARG A 120 -1.47 -1.11 -28.41
CA ARG A 120 -2.64 -0.27 -28.11
C ARG A 120 -2.69 0.12 -26.61
N ALA A 121 -2.38 -0.83 -25.72
CA ALA A 121 -2.39 -0.59 -24.29
C ALA A 121 -1.30 0.43 -23.87
N SER A 122 -0.08 0.30 -24.41
CA SER A 122 1.02 1.22 -24.12
C SER A 122 0.78 2.61 -24.70
N ALA A 123 0.16 2.72 -25.89
CA ALA A 123 -0.21 4.02 -26.46
C ALA A 123 -1.26 4.74 -25.58
N ALA A 124 -2.28 4.02 -25.14
CA ALA A 124 -3.29 4.60 -24.24
C ALA A 124 -2.70 4.97 -22.85
N ALA A 125 -1.79 4.16 -22.33
CA ALA A 125 -1.10 4.45 -21.06
C ALA A 125 -0.19 5.68 -21.19
N LEU A 126 0.53 5.83 -22.29
CA LEU A 126 1.38 6.99 -22.56
C LEU A 126 0.54 8.26 -22.69
N GLU A 127 -0.57 8.21 -23.43
CA GLU A 127 -1.50 9.34 -23.57
C GLU A 127 -2.11 9.75 -22.21
N ASP A 128 -2.54 8.78 -21.39
CA ASP A 128 -3.06 9.05 -20.04
C ASP A 128 -2.00 9.65 -19.14
N PHE A 129 -0.76 9.15 -19.22
CA PHE A 129 0.37 9.69 -18.47
C PHE A 129 0.67 11.13 -18.86
N GLU A 130 0.83 11.43 -20.15
CA GLU A 130 1.15 12.76 -20.65
C GLU A 130 0.05 13.80 -20.37
N THR A 131 -1.20 13.36 -20.37
CA THR A 131 -2.34 14.28 -20.18
C THR A 131 -2.69 14.50 -18.71
N ARG A 132 -2.47 13.54 -17.82
CA ARG A 132 -2.95 13.59 -16.43
C ARG A 132 -1.87 13.46 -15.37
N TRP A 133 -0.87 12.61 -15.61
CA TRP A 133 0.15 12.27 -14.61
C TRP A 133 1.43 13.09 -14.76
N ARG A 134 1.56 13.83 -15.82
CA ARG A 134 2.76 14.63 -16.14
C ARG A 134 3.24 15.53 -15.00
N HIS A 135 2.33 15.98 -14.16
CA HIS A 135 2.62 16.86 -13.03
C HIS A 135 2.56 16.14 -11.66
N GLY A 136 2.62 14.81 -11.67
CA GLY A 136 2.63 13.97 -10.49
C GLY A 136 1.30 13.30 -10.18
N GLY A 137 1.40 12.22 -9.39
CA GLY A 137 0.26 11.42 -8.95
C GLY A 137 -0.68 12.16 -7.99
N SER A 138 -0.14 13.11 -7.21
CA SER A 138 -0.94 13.88 -6.27
C SER A 138 -2.07 14.65 -6.93
N ALA A 139 -1.87 15.20 -8.14
CA ALA A 139 -2.92 15.91 -8.88
C ALA A 139 -4.06 14.98 -9.30
N VAL A 140 -3.73 13.75 -9.73
CA VAL A 140 -4.70 12.73 -10.15
C VAL A 140 -5.54 12.26 -8.97
N LEU A 141 -4.88 11.95 -7.84
CA LEU A 141 -5.56 11.48 -6.62
C LEU A 141 -6.45 12.56 -6.02
N ARG A 142 -5.98 13.81 -6.01
CA ARG A 142 -6.78 14.95 -5.53
C ARG A 142 -8.10 15.08 -6.28
N GLN A 143 -8.12 14.90 -7.60
CA GLN A 143 -9.35 14.93 -8.38
C GLN A 143 -10.37 13.89 -7.92
N LEU A 144 -9.91 12.66 -7.59
CA LEU A 144 -10.78 11.60 -7.09
C LEU A 144 -11.30 11.89 -5.67
N ILE A 145 -10.49 12.54 -4.83
CA ILE A 145 -10.88 12.97 -3.48
C ILE A 145 -11.89 14.11 -3.57
N ASP A 146 -11.61 15.14 -4.34
CA ASP A 146 -12.48 16.32 -4.51
C ASP A 146 -13.84 15.94 -5.14
N ALA A 147 -13.89 14.91 -5.98
CA ALA A 147 -15.11 14.33 -6.54
C ALA A 147 -15.84 13.36 -5.58
N GLU A 148 -15.37 13.21 -4.35
CA GLU A 148 -15.87 12.22 -3.38
C GLU A 148 -15.94 10.78 -3.95
N THR A 149 -15.12 10.45 -4.93
CA THR A 149 -15.10 9.10 -5.54
C THR A 149 -14.53 8.06 -4.58
N ILE A 150 -13.54 8.48 -3.79
CA ILE A 150 -12.83 7.64 -2.84
C ILE A 150 -12.71 8.31 -1.48
N GLU A 151 -12.56 7.50 -0.44
CA GLU A 151 -11.91 7.91 0.80
C GLU A 151 -10.40 7.67 0.67
N LEU A 152 -9.57 8.60 1.13
CA LEU A 152 -8.13 8.42 1.21
C LEU A 152 -7.73 7.99 2.63
N LEU A 153 -6.94 6.91 2.74
CA LEU A 153 -6.20 6.57 3.95
C LEU A 153 -4.79 7.16 3.88
N GLY A 154 -4.37 7.79 4.96
CA GLY A 154 -2.98 8.15 5.20
C GLY A 154 -2.17 7.01 5.81
N GLY A 155 -1.02 7.37 6.37
CA GLY A 155 -0.15 6.44 7.09
C GLY A 155 1.15 7.10 7.54
N PRO A 156 2.01 6.37 8.25
CA PRO A 156 3.31 6.87 8.66
C PRO A 156 4.26 7.01 7.47
N LEU A 157 5.23 7.94 7.58
CA LEU A 157 6.31 8.06 6.61
C LEU A 157 7.08 6.73 6.49
N ALA A 158 7.51 6.40 5.27
CA ALA A 158 8.37 5.27 4.93
C ALA A 158 7.86 3.87 5.34
N HIS A 159 6.60 3.76 5.76
CA HIS A 159 5.93 2.47 6.02
C HIS A 159 6.66 1.54 7.02
N PRO A 160 7.04 2.02 8.22
CA PRO A 160 7.73 1.18 9.20
C PRO A 160 6.77 0.19 9.86
N PHE A 161 7.28 -0.98 10.28
CA PHE A 161 6.50 -1.89 11.13
C PHE A 161 6.36 -1.27 12.53
N GLN A 162 5.29 -0.51 12.73
CA GLN A 162 5.10 0.37 13.89
C GLN A 162 5.19 -0.30 15.26
N PRO A 163 4.75 -1.58 15.46
CA PRO A 163 4.89 -2.25 16.77
C PRO A 163 6.31 -2.33 17.31
N LEU A 164 7.31 -2.43 16.43
CA LEU A 164 8.74 -2.52 16.80
C LEU A 164 9.45 -1.17 16.85
N LEU A 165 8.76 -0.09 16.52
CA LEU A 165 9.37 1.23 16.46
C LEU A 165 9.36 1.93 17.83
N ASP A 166 10.44 2.68 18.13
CA ASP A 166 10.47 3.57 19.28
C ASP A 166 9.22 4.48 19.30
N PRO A 167 8.54 4.66 20.45
CA PRO A 167 7.31 5.43 20.53
C PRO A 167 7.41 6.86 19.99
N ARG A 168 8.54 7.55 20.21
CA ARG A 168 8.77 8.92 19.73
C ARG A 168 8.86 8.97 18.20
N LEU A 169 9.63 8.03 17.62
CA LEU A 169 9.78 7.93 16.18
C LEU A 169 8.48 7.47 15.52
N ARG A 170 7.72 6.57 16.17
CA ARG A 170 6.38 6.13 15.72
C ARG A 170 5.41 7.31 15.65
N ALA A 171 5.31 8.12 16.72
CA ALA A 171 4.48 9.31 16.74
C ALA A 171 4.92 10.34 15.70
N PHE A 172 6.23 10.58 15.58
CA PHE A 172 6.79 11.48 14.56
C PHE A 172 6.44 11.03 13.14
N SER A 173 6.70 9.77 12.80
CA SER A 173 6.48 9.27 11.45
C SER A 173 5.00 9.33 11.04
N LEU A 174 4.08 9.09 11.96
CA LEU A 174 2.64 9.19 11.71
C LEU A 174 2.21 10.65 11.52
N THR A 175 2.59 11.53 12.42
CA THR A 175 2.23 12.96 12.36
C THR A 175 2.76 13.61 11.07
N GLU A 176 4.03 13.35 10.74
CA GLU A 176 4.62 13.85 9.49
C GLU A 176 3.99 13.22 8.24
N GLY A 177 3.60 11.94 8.29
CA GLY A 177 2.89 11.28 7.19
C GLY A 177 1.51 11.88 6.92
N LEU A 178 0.76 12.21 7.95
CA LEU A 178 -0.53 12.91 7.82
C LEU A 178 -0.34 14.36 7.35
N ALA A 179 0.74 15.03 7.77
CA ALA A 179 1.09 16.36 7.30
C ALA A 179 1.51 16.36 5.82
N ASP A 180 2.26 15.35 5.37
CA ASP A 180 2.61 15.15 3.96
C ASP A 180 1.35 14.92 3.10
N ALA A 181 0.43 14.08 3.56
CA ALA A 181 -0.86 13.86 2.91
C ALA A 181 -1.65 15.17 2.76
N ARG A 182 -1.72 15.97 3.81
CA ARG A 182 -2.37 17.29 3.76
C ARG A 182 -1.71 18.25 2.78
N ALA A 183 -0.38 18.25 2.74
CA ALA A 183 0.37 19.11 1.82
C ALA A 183 0.11 18.74 0.35
N ARG A 184 0.02 17.42 0.04
CA ARG A 184 -0.20 16.92 -1.32
C ARG A 184 -1.64 17.11 -1.79
N TRP A 185 -2.61 16.77 -0.94
CA TRP A 185 -4.02 16.67 -1.36
C TRP A 185 -4.92 17.76 -0.79
N GLY A 186 -4.39 18.64 0.08
CA GLY A 186 -5.18 19.68 0.74
C GLY A 186 -6.15 19.16 1.80
N HIS A 187 -6.10 17.87 2.10
CA HIS A 187 -6.97 17.15 3.02
C HIS A 187 -6.15 16.26 3.96
N THR A 188 -6.48 16.26 5.25
CA THR A 188 -5.89 15.34 6.22
C THR A 188 -6.76 14.09 6.28
N PRO A 189 -6.23 12.91 5.94
CA PRO A 189 -6.99 11.66 6.06
C PRO A 189 -7.42 11.42 7.51
N SER A 190 -8.68 11.05 7.71
CA SER A 190 -9.20 10.68 9.04
C SER A 190 -8.92 9.21 9.38
N GLY A 191 -8.65 8.38 8.39
CA GLY A 191 -8.24 6.99 8.54
C GLY A 191 -6.81 6.76 8.07
N ILE A 192 -6.20 5.68 8.55
CA ILE A 192 -4.87 5.26 8.13
C ILE A 192 -4.84 3.78 7.72
N TRP A 193 -3.87 3.45 6.86
CA TRP A 193 -3.37 2.10 6.77
C TRP A 193 -2.24 1.93 7.78
N ALA A 194 -2.46 1.11 8.81
CA ALA A 194 -1.38 0.69 9.69
C ALA A 194 -0.45 -0.26 8.90
N PRO A 195 0.83 0.07 8.72
CA PRO A 195 1.75 -0.78 7.97
C PRO A 195 1.65 -2.25 8.38
N GLU A 196 1.44 -3.13 7.40
CA GLU A 196 1.29 -4.59 7.59
C GLU A 196 0.10 -4.99 8.48
N CYS A 197 -0.88 -4.11 8.69
CA CYS A 197 -1.90 -4.24 9.74
C CYS A 197 -1.27 -4.51 11.10
N GLY A 198 -0.05 -4.02 11.33
CA GLY A 198 0.72 -4.21 12.56
C GLY A 198 0.15 -3.40 13.70
N PHE A 199 -0.11 -4.06 14.82
CA PHE A 199 -0.64 -3.43 16.03
C PHE A 199 -0.02 -4.01 17.30
N THR A 200 0.13 -3.15 18.32
CA THR A 200 0.39 -3.52 19.71
C THR A 200 -0.39 -2.57 20.64
N PRO A 201 -0.88 -3.05 21.80
CA PRO A 201 -1.61 -2.22 22.76
C PRO A 201 -0.88 -0.91 23.11
N GLY A 202 -1.64 0.19 23.15
CA GLY A 202 -1.12 1.55 23.36
C GLY A 202 -0.92 2.34 22.06
N MET A 203 -0.89 1.71 20.89
CA MET A 203 -0.80 2.44 19.62
C MET A 203 -2.06 3.25 19.32
N GLU A 204 -3.22 2.79 19.78
CA GLU A 204 -4.52 3.48 19.61
C GLU A 204 -4.50 4.89 20.21
N ARG A 205 -3.75 5.11 21.30
CA ARG A 205 -3.60 6.43 21.92
C ARG A 205 -2.84 7.37 21.01
N GLY A 206 -1.70 6.92 20.48
CA GLY A 206 -0.94 7.69 19.51
C GLY A 206 -1.72 7.99 18.22
N TYR A 207 -2.61 7.10 17.81
CA TYR A 207 -3.53 7.32 16.69
C TYR A 207 -4.56 8.39 17.04
N ALA A 208 -5.19 8.33 18.20
CA ALA A 208 -6.11 9.34 18.70
C ALA A 208 -5.46 10.72 18.80
N ASP A 209 -4.24 10.80 19.38
CA ASP A 209 -3.45 12.03 19.52
C ASP A 209 -3.12 12.65 18.14
N ALA A 210 -2.92 11.82 17.11
CA ALA A 210 -2.71 12.26 15.74
C ALA A 210 -4.00 12.61 14.97
N GLY A 211 -5.18 12.47 15.62
CA GLY A 211 -6.48 12.74 15.01
C GLY A 211 -7.00 11.62 14.09
N VAL A 212 -6.43 10.44 14.17
CA VAL A 212 -6.89 9.26 13.41
C VAL A 212 -8.16 8.73 14.04
N SER A 213 -9.19 8.52 13.24
CA SER A 213 -10.49 8.01 13.68
C SER A 213 -10.69 6.52 13.42
N HIS A 214 -9.95 5.94 12.47
CA HIS A 214 -10.05 4.51 12.13
C HIS A 214 -8.82 4.00 11.41
N PHE A 215 -8.64 2.67 11.43
CA PHE A 215 -7.54 1.98 10.76
C PHE A 215 -7.90 0.53 10.44
N MET A 216 -7.08 -0.12 9.59
CA MET A 216 -7.28 -1.51 9.19
C MET A 216 -6.47 -2.48 10.06
N VAL A 217 -7.11 -3.62 10.38
CA VAL A 217 -6.47 -4.80 10.95
C VAL A 217 -6.87 -6.06 10.17
N ASP A 218 -6.15 -7.16 10.36
CA ASP A 218 -6.59 -8.43 9.79
C ASP A 218 -7.72 -9.06 10.63
N GLY A 219 -8.58 -9.86 9.99
CA GLY A 219 -9.75 -10.45 10.64
C GLY A 219 -9.47 -11.21 11.95
N PRO A 220 -8.42 -12.03 12.04
CA PRO A 220 -8.05 -12.71 13.27
C PRO A 220 -7.78 -11.79 14.47
N ALA A 221 -7.31 -10.56 14.24
CA ALA A 221 -7.11 -9.57 15.31
C ALA A 221 -8.41 -9.22 16.04
N LEU A 222 -9.55 -9.27 15.32
CA LEU A 222 -10.90 -9.11 15.87
C LEU A 222 -11.56 -10.46 16.21
N ARG A 223 -10.77 -11.50 16.42
CA ARG A 223 -11.24 -12.88 16.72
C ARG A 223 -12.22 -13.42 15.66
N GLY A 224 -12.09 -12.95 14.41
CA GLY A 224 -12.92 -13.33 13.28
C GLY A 224 -14.28 -12.63 13.18
N ASP A 225 -14.66 -11.78 14.14
CA ASP A 225 -15.87 -10.97 14.03
C ASP A 225 -15.59 -9.64 13.36
N THR A 226 -15.69 -9.63 12.04
CA THR A 226 -15.46 -8.47 11.16
C THR A 226 -16.75 -7.80 10.71
N SER A 227 -17.89 -8.19 11.29
CA SER A 227 -19.22 -7.70 10.89
C SER A 227 -19.50 -6.23 11.25
N VAL A 228 -18.60 -5.61 12.00
CA VAL A 228 -18.56 -4.17 12.35
C VAL A 228 -17.14 -3.74 12.65
N GLY A 229 -16.88 -2.43 12.58
CA GLY A 229 -15.70 -1.81 13.20
C GLY A 229 -15.81 -1.83 14.72
N ARG A 230 -14.67 -1.80 15.43
CA ARG A 230 -14.65 -1.81 16.89
C ARG A 230 -13.74 -0.73 17.43
N PRO A 231 -14.22 0.12 18.36
CA PRO A 231 -13.34 1.00 19.13
C PRO A 231 -12.27 0.17 19.85
N VAL A 232 -11.06 0.68 19.92
CA VAL A 232 -9.93 -0.06 20.50
C VAL A 232 -9.64 0.43 21.91
N TRP A 233 -9.73 -0.49 22.88
CA TRP A 233 -9.58 -0.20 24.31
C TRP A 233 -10.55 0.91 24.77
N ASP A 234 -10.02 1.95 25.40
CA ASP A 234 -10.73 3.12 25.91
C ASP A 234 -10.71 4.31 24.94
N SER A 235 -10.30 4.08 23.67
CA SER A 235 -10.23 5.13 22.65
C SER A 235 -11.46 5.11 21.73
N ASP A 236 -11.68 6.23 21.04
CA ASP A 236 -12.69 6.34 19.96
C ASP A 236 -12.16 5.89 18.59
N VAL A 237 -10.91 5.41 18.52
CA VAL A 237 -10.29 4.95 17.28
C VAL A 237 -10.83 3.58 16.93
N VAL A 238 -11.42 3.47 15.74
CA VAL A 238 -12.10 2.25 15.29
C VAL A 238 -11.17 1.38 14.45
N ALA A 239 -10.98 0.13 14.85
CA ALA A 239 -10.35 -0.89 14.03
C ALA A 239 -11.40 -1.57 13.12
N PHE A 240 -11.16 -1.60 11.82
CA PHE A 240 -11.93 -2.37 10.85
C PHE A 240 -11.18 -3.64 10.46
N GLY A 241 -11.82 -4.79 10.56
CA GLY A 241 -11.22 -6.08 10.26
C GLY A 241 -11.44 -6.51 8.82
N ARG A 242 -10.38 -7.00 8.16
CA ARG A 242 -10.49 -7.63 6.85
C ARG A 242 -11.30 -8.93 6.96
N ASP A 243 -12.39 -9.06 6.21
CA ASP A 243 -13.13 -10.30 6.08
C ASP A 243 -12.34 -11.29 5.22
N LEU A 244 -11.86 -12.37 5.84
CA LEU A 244 -11.01 -13.35 5.17
C LEU A 244 -11.78 -14.24 4.19
N GLU A 245 -13.06 -14.51 4.41
CA GLU A 245 -13.85 -15.34 3.50
C GLU A 245 -13.99 -14.65 2.15
N VAL A 246 -14.32 -13.36 2.14
CA VAL A 246 -14.46 -12.57 0.92
C VAL A 246 -13.10 -12.24 0.32
N SER A 247 -12.12 -11.82 1.13
CA SER A 247 -10.80 -11.44 0.63
C SER A 247 -10.05 -12.61 0.01
N TYR A 248 -10.09 -13.80 0.62
CA TYR A 248 -9.41 -14.97 0.08
C TYR A 248 -10.11 -15.59 -1.14
N ARG A 249 -11.33 -15.16 -1.45
CA ARG A 249 -11.95 -15.52 -2.73
C ARG A 249 -11.15 -14.95 -3.90
N VAL A 250 -10.62 -13.75 -3.76
CA VAL A 250 -9.77 -13.09 -4.75
C VAL A 250 -8.31 -13.49 -4.57
N TRP A 251 -7.75 -13.26 -3.39
CA TRP A 251 -6.34 -13.45 -3.09
C TRP A 251 -6.10 -14.69 -2.23
N SER A 252 -6.10 -15.84 -2.86
CA SER A 252 -5.70 -17.10 -2.23
C SER A 252 -4.65 -17.80 -3.10
N PRO A 253 -3.51 -18.24 -2.54
CA PRO A 253 -2.51 -18.97 -3.32
C PRO A 253 -3.02 -20.30 -3.86
N ARG A 254 -4.10 -20.85 -3.29
CA ARG A 254 -4.68 -22.15 -3.71
C ARG A 254 -5.86 -22.00 -4.67
N THR A 255 -6.75 -21.04 -4.43
CA THR A 255 -8.06 -20.94 -5.08
C THR A 255 -8.42 -19.56 -5.58
N GLY A 256 -7.56 -18.53 -5.36
CA GLY A 256 -7.82 -17.16 -5.78
C GLY A 256 -7.96 -17.01 -7.30
N TYR A 257 -8.72 -16.02 -7.70
CA TYR A 257 -9.00 -15.73 -9.10
C TYR A 257 -7.77 -15.59 -10.00
N PRO A 258 -6.69 -14.89 -9.59
CA PRO A 258 -5.51 -14.68 -10.44
C PRO A 258 -4.87 -15.96 -10.95
N GLY A 259 -5.03 -17.09 -10.23
CA GLY A 259 -4.52 -18.40 -10.62
C GLY A 259 -5.40 -19.17 -11.62
N HIS A 260 -6.45 -18.56 -12.18
CA HIS A 260 -7.33 -19.22 -13.14
C HIS A 260 -6.63 -19.47 -14.48
N ALA A 261 -6.89 -20.64 -15.07
CA ALA A 261 -6.21 -21.13 -16.28
C ALA A 261 -6.29 -20.20 -17.50
N ALA A 262 -7.33 -19.38 -17.61
CA ALA A 262 -7.54 -18.46 -18.73
C ALA A 262 -6.80 -17.13 -18.59
N TYR A 263 -6.42 -16.73 -17.36
CA TYR A 263 -5.81 -15.44 -17.11
C TYR A 263 -4.35 -15.38 -17.55
N ARG A 264 -3.88 -14.17 -17.80
CA ARG A 264 -2.51 -13.93 -18.21
C ARG A 264 -1.53 -14.36 -17.13
N ASP A 265 -0.51 -15.11 -17.49
CA ASP A 265 0.48 -15.59 -16.55
C ASP A 265 1.47 -14.47 -16.16
N PHE A 266 1.68 -14.32 -14.86
CA PHE A 266 2.59 -13.30 -14.33
C PHE A 266 4.07 -13.67 -14.53
N HIS A 267 4.40 -14.96 -14.49
CA HIS A 267 5.77 -15.45 -14.35
C HIS A 267 6.47 -15.78 -15.68
N THR A 268 5.72 -15.97 -16.77
CA THR A 268 6.28 -16.39 -18.06
C THR A 268 6.55 -15.18 -18.95
N TYR A 269 7.82 -14.96 -19.26
CA TYR A 269 8.27 -13.87 -20.13
C TYR A 269 8.80 -14.41 -21.45
N ASP A 270 8.59 -13.64 -22.51
CA ASP A 270 9.38 -13.72 -23.73
C ASP A 270 10.69 -12.94 -23.51
N HIS A 271 11.84 -13.61 -23.63
CA HIS A 271 13.13 -13.02 -23.27
C HIS A 271 13.59 -11.92 -24.23
N ASP A 272 13.14 -11.96 -25.48
CA ASP A 272 13.53 -10.99 -26.51
C ASP A 272 12.76 -9.66 -26.34
N THR A 273 11.45 -9.75 -26.09
CA THR A 273 10.58 -8.57 -25.97
C THR A 273 10.28 -8.15 -24.52
N GLY A 274 10.49 -9.05 -23.55
CA GLY A 274 10.10 -8.82 -22.15
C GLY A 274 8.58 -8.84 -21.92
N LEU A 275 7.78 -9.22 -22.92
CA LEU A 275 6.33 -9.31 -22.79
C LEU A 275 5.91 -10.65 -22.18
N LYS A 276 4.68 -10.73 -21.68
CA LYS A 276 4.12 -11.94 -21.05
C LYS A 276 3.11 -12.61 -21.99
N PRO A 277 3.55 -13.56 -22.84
CA PRO A 277 2.71 -14.10 -23.93
C PRO A 277 1.77 -15.22 -23.51
N ALA A 278 1.94 -15.78 -22.32
CA ALA A 278 1.25 -16.98 -21.90
C ALA A 278 0.06 -16.69 -20.98
N ARG A 279 -0.92 -17.59 -20.97
CA ARG A 279 -1.91 -17.71 -19.89
C ARG A 279 -1.45 -18.73 -18.84
N VAL A 280 -2.05 -18.69 -17.66
CA VAL A 280 -1.74 -19.61 -16.55
C VAL A 280 -1.83 -21.06 -16.98
N THR A 281 -2.83 -21.42 -17.80
CA THR A 281 -3.04 -22.77 -18.36
C THR A 281 -3.35 -23.83 -17.30
N GLY A 282 -2.60 -23.83 -16.21
CA GLY A 282 -2.75 -24.70 -15.04
C GLY A 282 -1.58 -24.51 -14.10
N ARG A 283 -1.80 -24.71 -12.80
CA ARG A 283 -0.81 -24.42 -11.74
C ARG A 283 0.47 -25.25 -11.83
N SER A 284 0.37 -26.48 -12.33
CA SER A 284 1.50 -27.40 -12.48
C SER A 284 2.05 -27.45 -13.91
N VAL A 285 1.56 -26.58 -14.80
CA VAL A 285 2.05 -26.51 -16.17
C VAL A 285 3.35 -25.71 -16.21
N PRO A 286 4.47 -26.31 -16.64
CA PRO A 286 5.74 -25.60 -16.72
C PRO A 286 5.69 -24.50 -17.80
N ALA A 287 6.54 -23.49 -17.68
CA ALA A 287 6.52 -22.27 -18.49
C ALA A 287 6.50 -22.55 -20.00
N GLU A 288 7.33 -23.47 -20.46
CA GLU A 288 7.48 -23.85 -21.87
C GLU A 288 6.27 -24.60 -22.47
N LYS A 289 5.34 -25.06 -21.63
CA LYS A 289 4.10 -25.76 -22.03
C LYS A 289 2.84 -24.91 -21.81
N LYS A 290 3.00 -23.68 -21.34
CA LYS A 290 1.85 -22.79 -21.18
C LYS A 290 1.30 -22.37 -22.54
N ALA A 291 -0.03 -22.34 -22.63
CA ALA A 291 -0.72 -21.92 -23.85
C ALA A 291 -0.65 -20.39 -24.01
N PRO A 292 -0.73 -19.88 -25.25
CA PRO A 292 -0.82 -18.45 -25.50
C PRO A 292 -1.99 -17.79 -24.75
N TYR A 293 -1.79 -16.53 -24.35
CA TYR A 293 -2.84 -15.72 -23.75
C TYR A 293 -3.95 -15.44 -24.78
N ASP A 294 -5.19 -15.63 -24.34
CA ASP A 294 -6.39 -15.39 -25.13
C ASP A 294 -7.33 -14.44 -24.36
N PRO A 295 -7.43 -13.16 -24.78
CA PRO A 295 -8.29 -12.18 -24.12
C PRO A 295 -9.77 -12.56 -24.08
N ALA A 296 -10.28 -13.32 -25.08
CA ALA A 296 -11.67 -13.72 -25.10
C ALA A 296 -11.97 -14.79 -24.03
N LEU A 297 -11.07 -15.76 -23.85
CA LEU A 297 -11.17 -16.73 -22.76
C LEU A 297 -11.06 -16.06 -21.39
N ALA A 298 -10.16 -15.10 -21.26
CA ALA A 298 -10.01 -14.33 -20.04
C ALA A 298 -11.28 -13.53 -19.69
N ALA A 299 -11.90 -12.88 -20.68
CA ALA A 299 -13.14 -12.13 -20.49
C ALA A 299 -14.30 -13.02 -19.99
N VAL A 300 -14.47 -14.22 -20.55
CA VAL A 300 -15.49 -15.17 -20.09
C VAL A 300 -15.25 -15.62 -18.63
N ALA A 301 -13.98 -15.85 -18.28
CA ALA A 301 -13.62 -16.19 -16.90
C ALA A 301 -13.87 -15.04 -15.95
N LEU A 302 -13.58 -13.82 -16.41
CA LEU A 302 -13.76 -12.59 -15.63
C LEU A 302 -15.22 -12.36 -15.24
N ASP A 303 -16.14 -12.51 -16.20
CA ASP A 303 -17.58 -12.37 -15.94
C ASP A 303 -18.06 -13.36 -14.88
N LYS A 304 -17.63 -14.62 -14.97
CA LYS A 304 -17.95 -15.64 -13.95
C LYS A 304 -17.40 -15.29 -12.58
N HIS A 305 -16.20 -14.69 -12.50
CA HIS A 305 -15.62 -14.29 -11.23
C HIS A 305 -16.24 -13.02 -10.66
N VAL A 306 -16.78 -12.15 -11.49
CA VAL A 306 -17.62 -11.03 -11.03
C VAL A 306 -18.90 -11.55 -10.38
N ASP A 307 -19.63 -12.45 -11.05
CA ASP A 307 -20.85 -13.05 -10.53
C ASP A 307 -20.60 -13.82 -9.22
N ASP A 308 -19.54 -14.61 -9.20
CA ASP A 308 -19.13 -15.38 -8.02
C ASP A 308 -18.77 -14.47 -6.84
N PHE A 309 -18.08 -13.36 -7.08
CA PHE A 309 -17.74 -12.40 -6.03
C PHE A 309 -18.98 -11.70 -5.47
N VAL A 310 -19.86 -11.22 -6.34
CA VAL A 310 -21.12 -10.59 -5.94
C VAL A 310 -21.96 -11.53 -5.08
N GLU A 311 -22.07 -12.79 -5.49
CA GLU A 311 -22.82 -13.79 -4.70
C GLU A 311 -22.12 -14.14 -3.38
N THR A 312 -20.78 -14.15 -3.36
CA THR A 312 -20.00 -14.36 -2.13
C THR A 312 -20.22 -13.23 -1.14
N VAL A 313 -20.18 -11.97 -1.57
CA VAL A 313 -20.47 -10.81 -0.73
C VAL A 313 -21.90 -10.85 -0.22
N ARG A 314 -22.88 -11.12 -1.10
CA ARG A 314 -24.30 -11.23 -0.74
C ARG A 314 -24.54 -12.29 0.34
N ARG A 315 -24.01 -13.49 0.13
CA ARG A 315 -24.11 -14.59 1.10
C ARG A 315 -23.48 -14.22 2.43
N ARG A 316 -22.32 -13.57 2.41
CA ARG A 316 -21.61 -13.13 3.61
C ARG A 316 -22.41 -12.09 4.40
N LEU A 317 -22.93 -11.05 3.73
CA LEU A 317 -23.80 -10.05 4.36
C LEU A 317 -25.03 -10.69 5.02
N ARG A 318 -25.73 -11.57 4.31
CA ARG A 318 -26.90 -12.27 4.86
C ARG A 318 -26.56 -13.15 6.06
N SER A 319 -25.46 -13.91 5.97
CA SER A 319 -25.01 -14.80 7.05
C SER A 319 -24.64 -14.00 8.30
N GLU A 320 -23.85 -12.93 8.16
CA GLU A 320 -23.44 -12.12 9.29
C GLU A 320 -24.61 -11.32 9.88
N SER A 321 -25.50 -10.81 9.05
CA SER A 321 -26.71 -10.11 9.53
C SER A 321 -27.64 -11.06 10.28
N ALA A 322 -27.81 -12.30 9.80
CA ALA A 322 -28.59 -13.31 10.51
C ALA A 322 -27.94 -13.72 11.85
N ARG A 323 -26.60 -13.84 11.88
CA ARG A 323 -25.84 -14.19 13.09
C ARG A 323 -25.93 -13.10 14.16
N THR A 324 -25.87 -11.84 13.76
CA THR A 324 -25.79 -10.68 14.66
C THR A 324 -27.14 -10.03 14.97
N GLY A 325 -28.17 -10.32 14.19
CA GLY A 325 -29.49 -9.70 14.29
C GLY A 325 -29.57 -8.24 13.84
N ARG A 326 -28.53 -7.76 13.10
CA ARG A 326 -28.40 -6.38 12.58
C ARG A 326 -27.78 -6.39 11.19
N ASP A 327 -27.90 -5.28 10.45
CA ASP A 327 -27.19 -5.09 9.20
C ASP A 327 -25.67 -5.23 9.44
N ALA A 328 -24.99 -6.02 8.61
CA ALA A 328 -23.58 -6.35 8.77
C ALA A 328 -22.69 -5.51 7.83
N LEU A 329 -21.46 -5.29 8.27
CA LEU A 329 -20.37 -4.78 7.42
C LEU A 329 -19.54 -5.96 6.88
N VAL A 330 -19.16 -5.89 5.63
CA VAL A 330 -18.16 -6.79 5.03
C VAL A 330 -17.06 -5.93 4.42
N VAL A 331 -15.81 -6.12 4.88
CA VAL A 331 -14.65 -5.36 4.42
C VAL A 331 -13.70 -6.31 3.68
N ALA A 332 -13.51 -6.11 2.39
CA ALA A 332 -12.44 -6.76 1.63
C ALA A 332 -11.24 -5.81 1.51
N ALA A 333 -10.03 -6.30 1.76
CA ALA A 333 -8.83 -5.49 1.68
C ALA A 333 -7.71 -6.22 0.92
N PHE A 334 -7.03 -5.47 0.03
CA PHE A 334 -5.97 -5.98 -0.85
C PHE A 334 -4.90 -4.94 -1.09
N ASP A 335 -3.70 -5.41 -1.44
CA ASP A 335 -2.72 -4.56 -2.11
C ASP A 335 -3.28 -4.13 -3.46
N THR A 336 -3.15 -2.85 -3.78
CA THR A 336 -3.64 -2.30 -5.06
C THR A 336 -2.91 -2.94 -6.25
N GLU A 337 -1.62 -3.28 -6.06
CA GLU A 337 -0.75 -3.89 -7.07
C GLU A 337 -1.23 -5.29 -7.52
N LEU A 338 -2.11 -5.92 -6.75
CA LEU A 338 -2.84 -7.11 -7.18
C LEU A 338 -3.58 -6.85 -8.49
N PHE A 339 -4.21 -5.66 -8.61
CA PHE A 339 -5.07 -5.31 -9.74
C PHE A 339 -4.25 -4.70 -10.88
N GLY A 340 -3.72 -5.54 -11.75
CA GLY A 340 -2.95 -5.20 -12.93
C GLY A 340 -1.52 -5.72 -12.91
N HIS A 341 -0.72 -5.43 -11.89
CA HIS A 341 0.66 -5.88 -11.82
C HIS A 341 0.75 -7.40 -11.64
N TRP A 342 0.08 -7.97 -10.63
CA TRP A 342 0.08 -9.42 -10.40
C TRP A 342 -1.07 -10.14 -11.12
N TRP A 343 -2.20 -9.48 -11.32
CA TRP A 343 -3.36 -9.98 -12.03
C TRP A 343 -3.76 -9.01 -13.14
N TYR A 344 -3.34 -9.33 -14.36
CA TYR A 344 -3.50 -8.45 -15.53
C TYR A 344 -4.95 -7.99 -15.75
N GLU A 345 -5.93 -8.86 -15.54
CA GLU A 345 -7.35 -8.57 -15.71
C GLU A 345 -7.98 -7.84 -14.49
N GLY A 346 -7.20 -7.63 -13.44
CA GLY A 346 -7.66 -7.04 -12.17
C GLY A 346 -8.37 -5.71 -12.30
N PRO A 347 -7.86 -4.71 -13.05
CA PRO A 347 -8.57 -3.43 -13.21
C PRO A 347 -9.94 -3.57 -13.89
N GLN A 348 -10.06 -4.47 -14.86
CA GLN A 348 -11.35 -4.73 -15.52
C GLN A 348 -12.33 -5.43 -14.58
N TRP A 349 -11.83 -6.36 -13.77
CA TRP A 349 -12.63 -7.00 -12.72
C TRP A 349 -13.13 -5.98 -11.71
N LEU A 350 -12.25 -5.10 -11.24
CA LEU A 350 -12.58 -4.05 -10.29
C LEU A 350 -13.73 -3.16 -10.80
N GLU A 351 -13.65 -2.69 -12.05
CA GLU A 351 -14.70 -1.89 -12.66
C GLU A 351 -16.04 -2.63 -12.71
N LYS A 352 -16.02 -3.89 -13.18
CA LYS A 352 -17.24 -4.72 -13.29
C LYS A 352 -17.85 -4.99 -11.91
N VAL A 353 -17.06 -5.26 -10.89
CA VAL A 353 -17.54 -5.51 -9.52
C VAL A 353 -18.16 -4.25 -8.92
N LEU A 354 -17.51 -3.08 -9.05
CA LEU A 354 -18.03 -1.81 -8.56
C LEU A 354 -19.36 -1.40 -9.24
N ARG A 355 -19.62 -1.92 -10.44
CA ARG A 355 -20.92 -1.76 -11.12
C ARG A 355 -21.94 -2.82 -10.68
N ALA A 356 -21.51 -4.06 -10.53
CA ALA A 356 -22.39 -5.20 -10.31
C ALA A 356 -22.92 -5.27 -8.87
N LEU A 357 -22.11 -4.89 -7.86
CA LEU A 357 -22.55 -4.91 -6.46
C LEU A 357 -23.79 -4.04 -6.22
N PRO A 358 -23.82 -2.74 -6.60
CA PRO A 358 -25.03 -1.93 -6.44
C PRO A 358 -26.20 -2.43 -7.29
N ALA A 359 -25.95 -2.92 -8.51
CA ALA A 359 -26.99 -3.49 -9.36
C ALA A 359 -27.64 -4.75 -8.74
N ALA A 360 -26.90 -5.46 -7.88
CA ALA A 360 -27.37 -6.60 -7.12
C ALA A 360 -28.06 -6.22 -5.78
N GLY A 361 -28.24 -4.93 -5.50
CA GLY A 361 -28.85 -4.44 -4.27
C GLY A 361 -27.89 -4.37 -3.07
N ILE A 362 -26.59 -4.57 -3.30
CA ILE A 362 -25.57 -4.48 -2.25
C ILE A 362 -25.11 -3.01 -2.15
N GLU A 363 -25.25 -2.44 -0.97
CA GLU A 363 -24.75 -1.11 -0.68
C GLU A 363 -23.23 -1.13 -0.59
N ILE A 364 -22.55 -0.27 -1.37
CA ILE A 364 -21.10 -0.08 -1.27
C ILE A 364 -20.79 1.28 -0.64
N GLY A 365 -19.62 1.40 0.00
CA GLY A 365 -19.15 2.65 0.57
C GLY A 365 -17.72 2.56 1.09
N THR A 366 -17.31 3.60 1.78
CA THR A 366 -15.98 3.74 2.37
C THR A 366 -15.97 3.33 3.85
N LEU A 367 -14.80 3.19 4.47
CA LEU A 367 -14.70 2.96 5.92
C LEU A 367 -15.24 4.14 6.72
N ALA A 368 -15.01 5.38 6.24
CA ALA A 368 -15.59 6.58 6.84
C ALA A 368 -17.13 6.54 6.79
N ASP A 369 -17.73 6.11 5.66
CA ASP A 369 -19.17 5.90 5.56
C ASP A 369 -19.66 4.83 6.53
N ALA A 370 -18.96 3.70 6.64
CA ALA A 370 -19.32 2.63 7.56
C ALA A 370 -19.33 3.15 9.01
N ARG A 371 -18.31 3.92 9.40
CA ARG A 371 -18.25 4.56 10.71
C ARG A 371 -19.42 5.54 10.92
N ALA A 372 -19.64 6.44 9.98
CA ALA A 372 -20.69 7.47 10.07
C ALA A 372 -22.11 6.89 10.11
N ARG A 373 -22.33 5.72 9.51
CA ARG A 373 -23.62 5.01 9.49
C ARG A 373 -23.81 4.06 10.67
N GLY A 374 -22.86 4.05 11.62
CA GLY A 374 -23.00 3.26 12.84
C GLY A 374 -22.65 1.78 12.70
N TYR A 375 -21.91 1.37 11.66
CA TYR A 375 -21.32 0.04 11.60
C TYR A 375 -20.14 -0.08 12.58
N VAL A 376 -20.40 0.31 13.83
CA VAL A 376 -19.45 0.28 14.95
C VAL A 376 -20.09 -0.47 16.10
N GLY A 377 -19.37 -1.43 16.65
CA GLY A 377 -19.83 -2.26 17.77
C GLY A 377 -19.18 -1.87 19.10
N GLU A 378 -19.25 -2.80 20.06
CA GLU A 378 -18.64 -2.63 21.37
C GLU A 378 -17.11 -2.57 21.27
N PRO A 379 -16.42 -1.88 22.19
CA PRO A 379 -14.96 -1.83 22.24
C PRO A 379 -14.31 -3.21 22.28
N VAL A 380 -13.08 -3.31 21.80
CA VAL A 380 -12.27 -4.51 21.81
C VAL A 380 -10.90 -4.26 22.42
N GLU A 381 -10.43 -5.19 23.22
CA GLU A 381 -9.05 -5.26 23.68
C GLU A 381 -8.19 -5.89 22.56
N LEU A 382 -7.74 -5.05 21.62
CA LEU A 382 -6.92 -5.50 20.51
C LEU A 382 -5.52 -5.89 21.01
N GLN A 383 -5.04 -7.05 20.59
CA GLN A 383 -3.75 -7.61 20.97
C GLN A 383 -2.73 -7.46 19.82
N ASP A 384 -1.48 -7.85 20.10
CA ASP A 384 -0.42 -7.91 19.11
C ASP A 384 -0.88 -8.66 17.86
N SER A 385 -0.76 -8.03 16.70
CA SER A 385 -1.27 -8.59 15.45
C SER A 385 -0.57 -8.03 14.22
N SER A 386 -0.73 -8.72 13.10
CA SER A 386 -0.39 -8.27 11.75
C SER A 386 -1.20 -9.06 10.71
N TRP A 387 -1.10 -8.70 9.44
CA TRP A 387 -1.67 -9.51 8.36
C TRP A 387 -0.70 -10.54 7.76
N GLY A 388 0.54 -10.55 8.23
CA GLY A 388 1.59 -11.45 7.77
C GLY A 388 1.30 -12.93 8.00
N SER A 389 2.23 -13.77 7.59
CA SER A 389 2.16 -15.22 7.85
C SER A 389 2.12 -15.49 9.34
N GLY A 390 1.17 -16.31 9.79
CA GLY A 390 0.96 -16.60 11.20
C GLY A 390 0.12 -15.56 11.95
N LYS A 391 -0.15 -14.40 11.34
CA LYS A 391 -0.94 -13.30 11.92
C LYS A 391 -0.30 -12.68 13.18
N ASP A 392 0.97 -12.94 13.37
CA ASP A 392 1.84 -12.39 14.40
C ASP A 392 2.99 -11.59 13.77
N TRP A 393 4.05 -11.32 14.50
CA TRP A 393 5.18 -10.50 14.03
C TRP A 393 6.36 -11.29 13.44
N ARG A 394 6.21 -12.61 13.23
CA ARG A 394 7.33 -13.46 12.77
C ARG A 394 7.96 -13.02 11.45
N VAL A 395 7.21 -12.34 10.59
CA VAL A 395 7.73 -11.80 9.32
C VAL A 395 8.73 -10.67 9.57
N TRP A 396 8.50 -9.85 10.60
CA TRP A 396 9.28 -8.64 10.91
C TRP A 396 10.19 -8.77 12.14
N ALA A 397 10.00 -9.80 12.96
CA ALA A 397 10.77 -10.05 14.19
C ALA A 397 11.21 -11.51 14.35
N GLY A 398 11.01 -12.37 13.34
CA GLY A 398 11.44 -13.78 13.37
C GLY A 398 12.95 -13.95 13.19
N ASP A 399 13.43 -15.18 13.40
CA ASP A 399 14.86 -15.50 13.39
C ASP A 399 15.58 -15.10 12.10
N GLN A 400 14.91 -15.20 10.94
CA GLN A 400 15.50 -14.88 9.63
C GLN A 400 15.78 -13.40 9.39
N VAL A 401 15.28 -12.51 10.25
CA VAL A 401 15.40 -11.04 10.12
C VAL A 401 16.01 -10.38 11.36
N GLN A 402 16.58 -11.16 12.28
CA GLN A 402 17.17 -10.65 13.52
C GLN A 402 18.30 -9.63 13.27
N ASP A 403 19.06 -9.81 12.20
CA ASP A 403 20.06 -8.86 11.74
C ASP A 403 19.45 -7.47 11.43
N LEU A 404 18.30 -7.45 10.78
CA LEU A 404 17.56 -6.20 10.49
C LEU A 404 16.90 -5.61 11.74
N VAL A 405 16.39 -6.44 12.64
CA VAL A 405 15.85 -5.97 13.93
C VAL A 405 16.91 -5.25 14.75
N GLN A 406 18.11 -5.83 14.83
CA GLN A 406 19.25 -5.21 15.52
C GLN A 406 19.70 -3.91 14.82
N LEU A 407 19.82 -3.94 13.50
CA LEU A 407 20.16 -2.76 12.70
C LEU A 407 19.17 -1.61 12.94
N ASN A 408 17.88 -1.91 12.92
CA ASN A 408 16.81 -0.94 13.13
C ASN A 408 16.90 -0.31 14.53
N ALA A 409 17.09 -1.12 15.57
CA ALA A 409 17.26 -0.62 16.94
C ALA A 409 18.46 0.31 17.07
N GLU A 410 19.61 -0.06 16.48
CA GLU A 410 20.84 0.73 16.52
C GLU A 410 20.69 2.09 15.81
N VAL A 411 20.12 2.09 14.58
CA VAL A 411 19.97 3.34 13.84
C VAL A 411 18.97 4.29 14.48
N VAL A 412 17.88 3.77 15.03
CA VAL A 412 16.90 4.57 15.77
C VAL A 412 17.55 5.20 17.00
N GLN A 413 18.25 4.41 17.80
CA GLN A 413 18.94 4.92 18.99
C GLN A 413 19.98 5.99 18.62
N THR A 414 20.79 5.75 17.57
CA THR A 414 21.81 6.68 17.10
C THR A 414 21.19 8.01 16.68
N ALA A 415 20.09 7.99 15.93
CA ALA A 415 19.40 9.20 15.47
C ALA A 415 18.83 10.00 16.65
N LEU A 416 18.08 9.32 17.53
CA LEU A 416 17.45 9.96 18.70
C LEU A 416 18.50 10.56 19.64
N ASP A 417 19.56 9.82 19.98
CA ASP A 417 20.62 10.30 20.86
C ASP A 417 21.36 11.51 20.27
N THR A 418 21.63 11.51 18.97
CA THR A 418 22.34 12.61 18.32
C THR A 418 21.50 13.89 18.32
N ILE A 419 20.21 13.77 18.02
CA ILE A 419 19.29 14.92 18.04
C ILE A 419 19.09 15.43 19.45
N ASP A 420 18.89 14.55 20.43
CA ASP A 420 18.70 14.94 21.83
C ASP A 420 19.93 15.64 22.41
N LYS A 421 21.14 15.12 22.18
CA LYS A 421 22.39 15.78 22.58
C LYS A 421 22.54 17.16 21.97
N SER A 422 22.11 17.34 20.74
CA SER A 422 22.12 18.65 20.07
C SER A 422 21.15 19.64 20.73
N ARG A 423 19.96 19.16 21.14
CA ARG A 423 18.96 19.96 21.90
C ARG A 423 19.45 20.33 23.28
N ASP A 424 20.01 19.36 24.01
CA ASP A 424 20.52 19.54 25.37
C ASP A 424 21.72 20.50 25.42
N ALA A 425 22.49 20.63 24.34
CA ALA A 425 23.60 21.56 24.26
C ALA A 425 23.18 23.05 24.24
N ASN A 426 21.93 23.35 23.85
CA ASN A 426 21.41 24.73 23.74
C ASN A 426 19.95 24.84 24.21
N PRO A 427 19.63 24.48 25.45
CA PRO A 427 18.25 24.32 25.92
C PRO A 427 17.44 25.64 25.97
N GLU A 428 18.13 26.78 26.06
CA GLU A 428 17.49 28.11 26.16
C GLU A 428 17.30 28.80 24.80
N GLN A 429 17.86 28.24 23.73
CA GLN A 429 17.73 28.81 22.38
C GLN A 429 16.52 28.22 21.64
N PRO A 430 15.78 29.05 20.87
CA PRO A 430 14.75 28.52 19.97
C PRO A 430 15.37 27.49 19.03
N GLU A 431 14.77 26.31 18.97
CA GLU A 431 15.24 25.25 18.07
C GLU A 431 15.05 25.70 16.61
N LEU A 432 16.14 25.99 15.92
CA LEU A 432 16.14 26.30 14.49
C LEU A 432 16.08 24.99 13.68
N ARG A 433 15.41 25.03 12.54
CA ARG A 433 15.37 23.89 11.63
C ARG A 433 16.78 23.49 11.23
N ASN A 434 17.12 22.24 11.44
CA ASN A 434 18.41 21.66 11.12
C ASN A 434 18.26 20.60 10.02
N ARG A 435 18.66 20.93 8.79
CA ARG A 435 18.56 20.01 7.65
C ARG A 435 19.42 18.76 7.80
N VAL A 436 20.46 18.80 8.64
CA VAL A 436 21.25 17.61 8.96
C VAL A 436 20.40 16.64 9.78
N HIS A 437 19.68 17.12 10.79
CA HIS A 437 18.76 16.28 11.57
C HIS A 437 17.57 15.80 10.74
N ASP A 438 17.04 16.64 9.83
CA ASP A 438 15.98 16.23 8.91
C ASP A 438 16.45 15.04 8.05
N GLN A 439 17.68 15.08 7.51
CA GLN A 439 18.22 13.97 6.70
C GLN A 439 18.50 12.73 7.55
N MET A 440 19.02 12.89 8.77
CA MET A 440 19.21 11.76 9.68
C MET A 440 17.92 11.01 9.96
N LEU A 441 16.82 11.71 10.24
CA LEU A 441 15.51 11.08 10.46
C LEU A 441 14.98 10.43 9.19
N ARG A 442 15.21 11.03 8.02
CA ARG A 442 14.81 10.45 6.73
C ARG A 442 15.50 9.12 6.47
N GLU A 443 16.83 9.06 6.64
CA GLU A 443 17.61 7.82 6.49
C GLU A 443 17.20 6.76 7.51
N THR A 444 16.94 7.19 8.77
CA THR A 444 16.43 6.30 9.80
C THR A 444 15.09 5.66 9.39
N LEU A 445 14.14 6.48 8.95
CA LEU A 445 12.83 6.01 8.53
C LEU A 445 12.90 5.05 7.33
N MET A 446 13.79 5.32 6.36
CA MET A 446 14.01 4.40 5.24
C MET A 446 14.71 3.10 5.65
N THR A 447 15.58 3.13 6.65
CA THR A 447 16.18 1.91 7.21
C THR A 447 15.14 1.00 7.83
N VAL A 448 14.17 1.56 8.57
CA VAL A 448 13.15 0.80 9.32
C VAL A 448 11.89 0.47 8.50
N SER A 449 11.90 0.68 7.18
CA SER A 449 10.79 0.27 6.31
C SER A 449 10.47 -1.21 6.47
N SER A 450 9.19 -1.55 6.57
CA SER A 450 8.72 -2.94 6.75
C SER A 450 9.08 -3.86 5.59
N ASP A 451 9.29 -3.28 4.41
CA ASP A 451 9.60 -3.98 3.16
C ASP A 451 10.85 -4.85 3.27
N TRP A 452 11.90 -4.35 3.93
CA TRP A 452 13.17 -5.08 3.97
C TRP A 452 13.03 -6.41 4.71
N ALA A 453 12.41 -6.42 5.87
CA ALA A 453 12.14 -7.64 6.62
C ALA A 453 11.17 -8.55 5.88
N PHE A 454 10.14 -8.01 5.23
CA PHE A 454 9.20 -8.78 4.43
C PHE A 454 9.91 -9.50 3.26
N MET A 455 10.72 -8.78 2.48
CA MET A 455 11.45 -9.34 1.33
C MET A 455 12.43 -10.44 1.76
N VAL A 456 13.10 -10.27 2.89
CA VAL A 456 13.98 -11.29 3.48
C VAL A 456 13.18 -12.50 3.93
N SER A 457 12.11 -12.32 4.68
CA SER A 457 11.27 -13.39 5.20
C SER A 457 10.59 -14.22 4.12
N LYS A 458 10.35 -13.63 2.94
CA LYS A 458 9.73 -14.29 1.78
C LYS A 458 10.75 -14.78 0.76
N ASP A 459 12.03 -14.55 1.01
CA ASP A 459 13.12 -14.83 0.07
C ASP A 459 12.87 -14.23 -1.34
N SER A 460 12.23 -13.06 -1.34
CA SER A 460 11.93 -12.30 -2.55
C SER A 460 12.91 -11.12 -2.67
N ALA A 461 14.07 -11.33 -3.29
CA ALA A 461 15.16 -10.36 -3.38
C ALA A 461 15.80 -9.98 -2.00
N ALA A 462 16.05 -10.99 -1.15
CA ALA A 462 16.58 -10.81 0.21
C ALA A 462 17.94 -10.06 0.24
N GLY A 463 18.83 -10.30 -0.72
CA GLY A 463 20.10 -9.57 -0.87
C GLY A 463 19.88 -8.09 -1.09
N TYR A 464 19.02 -7.72 -2.05
CA TYR A 464 18.67 -6.33 -2.32
C TYR A 464 18.08 -5.63 -1.09
N ALA A 465 17.19 -6.30 -0.36
CA ALA A 465 16.56 -5.72 0.82
C ALA A 465 17.59 -5.38 1.92
N ARG A 466 18.52 -6.31 2.19
CA ARG A 466 19.61 -6.07 3.14
C ARG A 466 20.54 -4.94 2.68
N ASP A 467 20.94 -4.93 1.41
CA ASP A 467 21.79 -3.88 0.85
C ASP A 467 21.13 -2.51 0.99
N ARG A 468 19.82 -2.41 0.76
CA ARG A 468 19.07 -1.16 0.90
C ARG A 468 19.03 -0.70 2.37
N ALA A 469 18.64 -1.57 3.31
CA ALA A 469 18.63 -1.24 4.74
C ALA A 469 20.01 -0.78 5.23
N HIS A 470 21.06 -1.50 4.86
CA HIS A 470 22.43 -1.15 5.24
C HIS A 470 22.92 0.16 4.60
N LYS A 471 22.51 0.48 3.37
CA LYS A 471 22.86 1.73 2.70
C LYS A 471 22.29 2.94 3.44
N HIS A 472 21.01 2.90 3.82
CA HIS A 472 20.39 3.97 4.60
C HIS A 472 20.97 4.06 6.01
N ALA A 473 21.25 2.93 6.66
CA ALA A 473 21.93 2.91 7.94
C ALA A 473 23.36 3.50 7.87
N HIS A 474 24.08 3.25 6.77
CA HIS A 474 25.40 3.84 6.54
C HIS A 474 25.31 5.37 6.41
N ALA A 475 24.36 5.87 5.61
CA ALA A 475 24.12 7.29 5.45
C ALA A 475 23.87 8.01 6.79
N LEU A 476 23.00 7.42 7.62
CA LEU A 476 22.77 7.92 8.98
C LEU A 476 24.06 7.97 9.80
N ARG A 477 24.84 6.86 9.84
CA ARG A 477 26.06 6.75 10.66
C ARG A 477 27.10 7.77 10.26
N GLU A 478 27.36 7.95 8.96
CA GLU A 478 28.32 8.96 8.46
C GLU A 478 27.95 10.38 8.93
N ILE A 479 26.67 10.72 8.83
CA ILE A 479 26.17 12.03 9.26
C ILE A 479 26.30 12.18 10.80
N ALA A 480 25.86 11.17 11.54
CA ALA A 480 25.90 11.16 13.01
C ALA A 480 27.33 11.27 13.55
N ASP A 481 28.28 10.54 12.97
CA ASP A 481 29.71 10.58 13.33
C ASP A 481 30.32 11.96 13.06
N ALA A 482 29.93 12.61 11.97
CA ALA A 482 30.40 13.97 11.68
C ALA A 482 29.84 14.98 12.68
N VAL A 483 28.56 14.84 13.08
CA VAL A 483 27.93 15.67 14.13
C VAL A 483 28.61 15.43 15.48
N ALA A 484 28.76 14.18 15.90
CA ALA A 484 29.39 13.82 17.18
C ALA A 484 30.85 14.29 17.30
N SER A 485 31.56 14.35 16.19
CA SER A 485 32.94 14.83 16.10
C SER A 485 33.06 16.36 15.99
N GLY A 486 31.97 17.11 16.06
CA GLY A 486 31.97 18.58 15.92
C GLY A 486 32.29 19.10 14.51
N ARG A 487 32.25 18.21 13.51
CA ARG A 487 32.56 18.53 12.10
C ARG A 487 31.30 18.99 11.35
N GLY A 488 30.68 20.08 11.80
CA GLY A 488 29.38 20.55 11.29
C GLY A 488 29.32 20.78 9.77
N ASP A 489 30.40 21.32 9.17
CA ASP A 489 30.47 21.51 7.70
C ASP A 489 30.54 20.18 6.93
N VAL A 490 31.17 19.16 7.52
CA VAL A 490 31.19 17.81 6.93
C VAL A 490 29.79 17.19 7.04
N ALA A 491 29.16 17.27 8.21
CA ALA A 491 27.81 16.77 8.41
C ALA A 491 26.81 17.38 7.40
N ARG A 492 26.94 18.70 7.15
CA ARG A 492 26.08 19.39 6.19
C ARG A 492 26.29 18.87 4.76
N ARG A 493 27.55 18.75 4.30
CA ARG A 493 27.84 18.21 2.97
C ARG A 493 27.39 16.76 2.79
N LEU A 494 27.55 15.93 3.83
CA LEU A 494 27.04 14.54 3.80
C LEU A 494 25.53 14.54 3.69
N ALA A 495 24.82 15.30 4.51
CA ALA A 495 23.38 15.41 4.47
C ALA A 495 22.86 15.91 3.12
N GLU A 496 23.51 16.90 2.52
CA GLU A 496 23.18 17.40 1.16
C GLU A 496 23.42 16.33 0.09
N GLY A 497 24.54 15.59 0.20
CA GLY A 497 24.85 14.50 -0.73
C GLY A 497 23.83 13.38 -0.69
N TRP A 498 23.46 12.92 0.50
CA TRP A 498 22.42 11.90 0.66
C TRP A 498 21.02 12.42 0.28
N ASN A 499 20.71 13.68 0.57
CA ASN A 499 19.45 14.30 0.17
C ASN A 499 19.27 14.33 -1.36
N ALA A 500 20.34 14.35 -2.14
CA ALA A 500 20.23 14.30 -3.60
C ALA A 500 19.66 12.97 -4.12
N ALA A 501 19.90 11.86 -3.41
CA ALA A 501 19.33 10.54 -3.73
C ALA A 501 18.03 10.26 -2.96
N ASP A 502 17.97 10.73 -1.74
CA ASP A 502 16.96 10.37 -0.73
C ASP A 502 16.25 11.61 -0.18
N GLY A 503 15.88 12.52 -1.08
CA GLY A 503 15.24 13.81 -0.76
C GLY A 503 13.73 13.77 -0.60
N LEU A 504 13.13 12.58 -0.46
CA LEU A 504 11.69 12.45 -0.24
C LEU A 504 11.26 13.18 1.05
N PHE A 505 9.99 13.53 1.15
CA PHE A 505 9.40 14.29 2.28
C PHE A 505 10.08 15.65 2.52
N PRO A 506 10.02 16.59 1.59
CA PRO A 506 10.74 17.87 1.71
C PRO A 506 10.27 18.74 2.90
N ALA A 507 9.05 18.50 3.38
CA ALA A 507 8.48 19.19 4.54
C ALA A 507 8.84 18.55 5.88
N LEU A 508 9.48 17.36 5.90
CA LEU A 508 9.92 16.71 7.13
C LEU A 508 10.80 17.68 7.95
N ASP A 509 10.49 17.79 9.23
CA ASP A 509 11.14 18.73 10.14
C ASP A 509 11.45 18.06 11.49
N ALA A 510 12.72 17.84 11.75
CA ALA A 510 13.19 17.16 12.96
C ALA A 510 12.78 17.84 14.28
N ARG A 511 12.43 19.13 14.27
CA ARG A 511 11.92 19.83 15.45
C ARG A 511 10.60 19.26 15.98
N ARG A 512 9.82 18.59 15.12
CA ARG A 512 8.56 17.96 15.49
C ARG A 512 8.73 16.58 16.13
N LEU A 513 9.97 16.05 16.18
CA LEU A 513 10.24 14.83 16.92
C LEU A 513 9.95 15.08 18.42
N PRO A 514 9.06 14.30 19.07
CA PRO A 514 8.75 14.46 20.48
C PRO A 514 10.01 14.43 21.36
N GLY A 515 10.05 15.25 22.39
CA GLY A 515 11.11 15.26 23.38
C GLY A 515 11.17 13.96 24.21
N ARG A 516 12.24 13.77 24.97
CA ARG A 516 12.26 12.72 26.00
C ARG A 516 11.20 13.04 27.04
N GLU A 517 10.28 12.12 27.32
CA GLU A 517 9.41 12.26 28.50
C GLU A 517 10.26 12.15 29.74
N ALA A 518 10.12 13.11 30.66
CA ALA A 518 10.79 13.06 31.95
C ALA A 518 10.21 11.87 32.76
N GLY A 519 10.87 10.71 32.70
CA GLY A 519 10.57 9.59 33.59
C GLY A 519 10.21 8.23 32.96
N THR A 520 10.26 8.03 31.65
CA THR A 520 10.15 6.68 31.06
C THR A 520 11.53 6.04 30.96
N THR A 521 11.93 5.29 32.00
CA THR A 521 12.98 4.25 31.85
C THR A 521 12.55 3.29 30.75
N GLY A 522 13.44 3.09 29.77
CA GLY A 522 13.17 2.31 28.56
C GLY A 522 12.64 0.90 28.83
N PRO A 523 12.07 0.26 27.79
CA PRO A 523 11.53 -1.08 27.94
C PRO A 523 12.64 -2.02 28.37
N THR A 524 12.41 -2.70 29.49
CA THR A 524 13.19 -3.85 29.94
C THR A 524 13.30 -4.84 28.78
N ALA A 525 14.52 -5.18 28.40
CA ALA A 525 14.80 -6.21 27.44
C ALA A 525 13.95 -7.46 27.73
N VAL A 526 13.14 -7.86 26.78
CA VAL A 526 12.39 -9.11 26.85
C VAL A 526 13.41 -10.22 26.92
N SER A 527 13.61 -10.78 28.11
CA SER A 527 14.39 -12.00 28.28
C SER A 527 13.69 -13.12 27.52
N ALA A 528 14.39 -13.71 26.57
CA ALA A 528 13.98 -14.95 25.92
C ALA A 528 13.79 -16.04 27.01
N GLY A 529 12.55 -16.26 27.40
CA GLY A 529 12.15 -17.34 28.27
C GLY A 529 12.19 -18.65 27.48
N SER A 530 13.19 -19.44 27.74
CA SER A 530 13.23 -20.86 27.37
C SER A 530 12.04 -21.61 27.97
N LYS A 531 11.11 -22.10 27.11
CA LYS A 531 10.47 -23.41 27.26
C LYS A 531 9.84 -23.85 25.95
#